data_50b9094dc25a5edf2566ff9cf4cf5d46
#
_entry.id   50b9094dc25a5edf2566ff9cf4cf5d46
#
_cell.length_a   1.000
_cell.length_b   1.000
_cell.length_c   1.000
_cell.angle_alpha   90.00
_cell.angle_beta   90.00
_cell.angle_gamma   90.00
#
_symmetry.space_group_name_H-M   'P 1'
#
loop_
_entity.id
_entity.type
_entity.pdbx_description
1 polymer ?
#
loop_
_entity_poly.entity_id
_entity_poly.type
_entity_poly.pdbx_seq_one_letter_code
_entity_poly.pdbx_strand_id
1 'polypeptide(L)' 'MALYRCDFRDHQGRVFSTHEIDARDDEDALSKCRALCPQSDFDLWRGETVVRRNRRERLLPSL' A
#
# COMPACT_ATOMS: atom_id res chain seq x y z
N MET A 1 -1.27 -10.25 -16.81
CA MET A 1 -0.99 -9.28 -15.75
C MET A 1 -2.30 -8.67 -15.28
N ALA A 2 -2.38 -8.35 -14.02
CA ALA A 2 -3.58 -7.79 -13.43
C ALA A 2 -3.34 -6.33 -13.03
N LEU A 3 -4.42 -5.56 -13.03
CA LEU A 3 -4.36 -4.16 -12.62
C LEU A 3 -4.71 -4.07 -11.13
N TYR A 4 -3.86 -3.42 -10.40
CA TYR A 4 -4.02 -3.18 -8.98
C TYR A 4 -4.08 -1.68 -8.71
N ARG A 5 -4.65 -1.31 -7.58
CA ARG A 5 -4.66 0.07 -7.12
C ARG A 5 -4.00 0.13 -5.76
N CYS A 6 -3.13 1.10 -5.58
CA CYS A 6 -2.47 1.31 -4.30
C CYS A 6 -2.84 2.69 -3.78
N ASP A 7 -3.48 2.74 -2.62
CA ASP A 7 -3.82 3.98 -1.95
C ASP A 7 -2.83 4.21 -0.81
N PHE A 8 -2.01 5.23 -0.95
CA PHE A 8 -1.05 5.59 0.10
C PHE A 8 -1.67 6.51 1.12
N ARG A 9 -1.42 6.21 2.38
CA ARG A 9 -1.97 6.96 3.50
C ARG A 9 -0.88 7.65 4.30
N ASP A 10 -1.22 8.83 4.82
CA ASP A 10 -0.32 9.57 5.69
C ASP A 10 -0.43 9.04 7.14
N HIS A 11 0.31 9.65 8.04
CA HIS A 11 0.31 9.24 9.45
C HIS A 11 -1.02 9.50 10.16
N GLN A 12 -1.90 10.27 9.56
CA GLN A 12 -3.24 10.50 10.09
C GLN A 12 -4.28 9.56 9.48
N GLY A 13 -3.84 8.66 8.62
CA GLY A 13 -4.72 7.68 7.98
C GLY A 13 -5.45 8.20 6.75
N ARG A 14 -5.09 9.36 6.24
CA ARG A 14 -5.73 9.93 5.05
C ARG A 14 -5.01 9.48 3.80
N VAL A 15 -5.78 9.18 2.75
CA VAL A 15 -5.19 8.86 1.45
C VAL A 15 -4.69 10.15 0.82
N PHE A 16 -3.40 10.20 0.53
CA PHE A 16 -2.81 11.37 -0.12
C PHE A 16 -2.40 11.10 -1.57
N SER A 17 -2.36 9.85 -1.97
CA SER A 17 -1.94 9.49 -3.31
C SER A 17 -2.50 8.12 -3.68
N THR A 18 -2.91 7.97 -4.94
CA THR A 18 -3.43 6.72 -5.47
C THR A 18 -2.67 6.40 -6.76
N HIS A 19 -2.24 5.16 -6.91
CA HIS A 19 -1.51 4.70 -8.08
C HIS A 19 -2.11 3.42 -8.62
N GLU A 20 -2.15 3.32 -9.94
CA GLU A 20 -2.49 2.08 -10.61
C GLU A 20 -1.21 1.32 -10.93
N ILE A 21 -1.23 0.02 -10.69
CA ILE A 21 -0.05 -0.83 -10.81
C ILE A 21 -0.41 -2.08 -11.59
N ASP A 22 0.34 -2.36 -12.66
CA ASP A 22 0.25 -3.63 -13.35
C ASP A 22 1.21 -4.61 -12.68
N ALA A 23 0.70 -5.78 -12.32
CA ALA A 23 1.50 -6.78 -11.66
C ALA A 23 1.07 -8.19 -12.05
N ARG A 24 1.96 -9.14 -11.89
CA ARG A 24 1.70 -10.54 -12.23
C ARG A 24 0.82 -11.22 -11.20
N ASP A 25 1.01 -10.84 -9.95
CA ASP A 25 0.27 -11.41 -8.82
C ASP A 25 0.32 -10.45 -7.64
N ASP A 26 -0.29 -10.84 -6.53
CA ASP A 26 -0.38 -10.01 -5.35
C ASP A 26 0.99 -9.68 -4.76
N GLU A 27 1.90 -10.63 -4.76
CA GLU A 27 3.25 -10.43 -4.25
C GLU A 27 4.02 -9.41 -5.08
N ASP A 28 3.90 -9.50 -6.39
CA ASP A 28 4.54 -8.56 -7.29
C ASP A 28 3.97 -7.15 -7.10
N ALA A 29 2.65 -7.05 -6.96
CA ALA A 29 1.99 -5.77 -6.72
C ALA A 29 2.44 -5.15 -5.40
N LEU A 30 2.53 -5.97 -4.36
CA LEU A 30 2.97 -5.52 -3.05
C LEU A 30 4.40 -4.98 -3.08
N SER A 31 5.27 -5.68 -3.78
CA SER A 31 6.65 -5.27 -3.96
C SER A 31 6.76 -3.93 -4.67
N LYS A 32 5.96 -3.74 -5.71
CA LYS A 32 5.94 -2.49 -6.46
C LYS A 32 5.41 -1.32 -5.62
N CYS A 33 4.38 -1.57 -4.81
CA CYS A 33 3.85 -0.54 -3.91
C CYS A 33 4.90 -0.09 -2.91
N ARG A 34 5.62 -1.03 -2.33
CA ARG A 34 6.66 -0.71 -1.35
C ARG A 34 7.78 0.12 -1.97
N ALA A 35 8.10 -0.16 -3.23
CA ALA A 35 9.14 0.56 -3.93
C ALA A 35 8.74 2.01 -4.23
N LEU A 36 7.45 2.26 -4.47
CA LEU A 36 6.97 3.60 -4.79
C LEU A 36 7.04 4.54 -3.61
N CYS A 37 6.67 4.06 -2.44
CA CYS A 37 6.64 4.91 -1.25
C CYS A 37 6.97 4.08 -0.02
N PRO A 38 8.27 3.80 0.21
CA PRO A 38 8.68 2.86 1.26
C PRO A 38 8.30 3.26 2.67
N GLN A 39 8.05 4.54 2.89
CA GLN A 39 7.80 5.06 4.23
C GLN A 39 6.33 5.28 4.53
N SER A 40 5.46 4.97 3.60
CA SER A 40 4.03 5.23 3.79
C SER A 40 3.25 3.95 4.02
N ASP A 41 2.19 4.09 4.79
CA ASP A 41 1.17 3.06 4.86
C ASP A 41 0.43 3.02 3.54
N PHE A 42 -0.09 1.86 3.16
CA PHE A 42 -0.89 1.77 1.95
C PHE A 42 -1.90 0.64 2.03
N ASP A 43 -2.92 0.76 1.19
CA ASP A 43 -3.88 -0.31 0.95
C ASP A 43 -3.74 -0.74 -0.49
N LEU A 44 -3.55 -2.03 -0.70
CA LEU A 44 -3.42 -2.60 -2.03
C LEU A 44 -4.75 -3.25 -2.41
N TRP A 45 -5.29 -2.84 -3.55
CA TRP A 45 -6.59 -3.31 -4.03
C TRP A 45 -6.45 -4.02 -5.36
N ARG A 46 -7.27 -5.04 -5.54
CA ARG A 46 -7.48 -5.66 -6.84
C ARG A 46 -8.98 -5.57 -7.12
N GLY A 47 -9.36 -4.61 -7.99
CA GLY A 47 -10.76 -4.28 -8.19
C GLY A 47 -11.35 -3.72 -6.90
N GLU A 48 -12.43 -4.33 -6.44
CA GLU A 48 -13.10 -3.91 -5.20
C GLU A 48 -12.64 -4.69 -3.97
N THR A 49 -11.66 -5.58 -4.16
CA THR A 49 -11.17 -6.42 -3.09
C THR A 49 -9.86 -5.86 -2.54
N VAL A 50 -9.81 -5.64 -1.24
CA VAL A 50 -8.55 -5.27 -0.61
C VAL A 50 -7.68 -6.52 -0.48
N VAL A 51 -6.49 -6.46 -1.06
CA VAL A 51 -5.53 -7.55 -1.04
C VAL A 51 -4.68 -7.49 0.20
N ARG A 52 -4.26 -6.29 0.56
CA ARG A 52 -3.38 -6.09 1.70
C ARG A 52 -3.51 -4.68 2.24
N ARG A 53 -3.55 -4.58 3.54
CA ARG A 53 -3.43 -3.29 4.24
C ARG A 53 -2.08 -3.28 4.91
N ASN A 54 -1.17 -2.48 4.37
CA ASN A 54 0.17 -2.39 4.92
C ASN A 54 0.25 -1.18 5.83
N ARG A 55 0.49 -1.43 7.11
CA ARG A 55 0.64 -0.38 8.10
C ARG A 55 2.04 -0.46 8.66
N ARG A 56 2.76 0.64 8.59
CA ARG A 56 4.07 0.71 9.21
C ARG A 56 3.91 0.57 10.70
N GLU A 57 4.72 -0.28 11.26
CA GLU A 57 4.78 -0.41 12.70
C GLU A 57 5.43 0.85 13.25
N ARG A 58 4.72 1.53 14.09
CA ARG A 58 5.26 2.70 14.77
C ARG A 58 5.69 2.28 16.14
N LEU A 59 6.98 2.43 16.39
CA LEU A 59 7.50 2.20 17.71
C LEU A 59 7.09 3.40 18.56
N LEU A 60 6.16 3.17 19.45
CA LEU A 60 5.83 4.18 20.44
C LEU A 60 6.95 4.22 21.47
N PRO A 61 7.38 5.40 21.87
CA PRO A 61 8.38 5.47 22.92
C PRO A 61 7.82 4.81 24.17
N SER A 62 8.59 3.88 24.66
CA SER A 62 8.27 3.22 25.91
C SER A 62 8.52 4.18 27.04
N LEU A 63 7.54 4.39 27.83
CA LEU A 63 7.69 5.22 29.02
C LEU A 63 8.21 4.42 30.21
#